data_7e888c5cc167faee16a8c0d668f8be10
#
_entry.id   7e888c5cc167faee16a8c0d668f8be10
#
_cell.length_a   1.000
_cell.length_b   1.000
_cell.length_c   1.000
_cell.angle_alpha   90.00
_cell.angle_beta   90.00
_cell.angle_gamma   90.00
#
_symmetry.space_group_name_H-M   'P 1'
#
loop_
_entity.id
_entity.type
_entity.pdbx_description
1 polymer ?
#
loop_
_entity_poly.entity_id
_entity_poly.type
_entity_poly.pdbx_seq_one_letter_code
_entity_poly.pdbx_strand_id
1 'polypeptide(L)'
;GCDGYGFDLVFGSAPDAAAVHIATRYNGLYMVYNVAAAFFAAHELGVDTAHLQPTLDAYVPAGGRMGRWDIAGRTVEANLAKNPVGFDRQIQSIKTAGGRLCAFFLNDNDADGHDVSWIYDVDFERIADTTGLVAFAGGTRAHDMQVRLKYAGIDAAIISDVAQAIGAVADEAANDIFYAVANYTAFPPLVKEL
;
A
#
# COMPACT_ATOMS: atom_id res chain seq x y z
N GLY A 1 9.80 -9.06 -10.27
CA GLY A 1 9.13 -8.50 -9.12
C GLY A 1 10.14 -8.10 -8.08
N CYS A 2 9.94 -6.96 -7.42
CA CYS A 2 10.75 -6.63 -6.25
C CYS A 2 10.23 -7.45 -5.09
N ASP A 3 10.95 -8.49 -4.74
CA ASP A 3 10.57 -9.46 -3.71
C ASP A 3 10.97 -8.97 -2.30
N GLY A 4 10.56 -7.75 -1.93
CA GLY A 4 10.82 -7.20 -0.61
C GLY A 4 12.18 -6.52 -0.44
N TYR A 5 12.60 -6.33 0.80
CA TYR A 5 13.87 -5.70 1.18
C TYR A 5 14.73 -6.69 1.97
N GLY A 6 16.04 -6.72 1.68
CA GLY A 6 17.05 -7.31 2.55
C GLY A 6 17.81 -6.19 3.29
N PHE A 7 18.02 -6.37 4.58
CA PHE A 7 18.78 -5.43 5.41
C PHE A 7 19.42 -6.15 6.61
N ASP A 8 20.47 -5.53 7.16
CA ASP A 8 21.17 -6.09 8.32
C ASP A 8 20.79 -5.33 9.58
N LEU A 9 20.42 -6.08 10.63
CA LEU A 9 20.25 -5.57 11.98
C LEU A 9 21.51 -5.80 12.79
N VAL A 10 22.07 -4.74 13.34
CA VAL A 10 23.26 -4.80 14.20
C VAL A 10 22.82 -4.57 15.65
N PHE A 11 22.99 -5.59 16.49
CA PHE A 11 22.65 -5.54 17.91
C PHE A 11 23.88 -5.13 18.73
N GLY A 12 23.99 -3.85 19.05
CA GLY A 12 25.09 -3.28 19.81
C GLY A 12 25.82 -2.16 19.08
N SER A 13 26.72 -1.49 19.79
CA SER A 13 27.52 -0.37 19.27
C SER A 13 29.01 -0.72 19.08
N ALA A 14 29.40 -1.95 19.38
CA ALA A 14 30.77 -2.39 19.21
C ALA A 14 31.09 -2.60 17.70
N PRO A 15 32.34 -2.34 17.26
CA PRO A 15 32.73 -2.50 15.85
C PRO A 15 32.59 -3.94 15.32
N ASP A 16 32.58 -4.92 16.21
CA ASP A 16 32.44 -6.35 15.96
C ASP A 16 31.05 -6.90 16.35
N ALA A 17 30.07 -6.01 16.58
CA ALA A 17 28.70 -6.43 16.89
C ALA A 17 28.16 -7.33 15.78
N ALA A 18 27.52 -8.44 16.19
CA ALA A 18 26.94 -9.39 15.26
C ALA A 18 25.81 -8.73 14.43
N ALA A 19 25.90 -8.88 13.12
CA ALA A 19 24.83 -8.50 12.22
C ALA A 19 23.95 -9.71 11.91
N VAL A 20 22.64 -9.49 11.94
CA VAL A 20 21.65 -10.50 11.53
C VAL A 20 20.99 -10.02 10.25
N HIS A 21 21.18 -10.77 9.17
CA HIS A 21 20.54 -10.45 7.90
C HIS A 21 19.05 -10.81 7.96
N ILE A 22 18.21 -9.83 7.61
CA ILE A 22 16.75 -9.96 7.57
C ILE A 22 16.28 -9.72 6.15
N ALA A 23 15.48 -10.64 5.63
CA ALA A 23 14.78 -10.48 4.36
C ALA A 23 13.28 -10.38 4.60
N THR A 24 12.62 -9.39 4.00
CA THR A 24 11.16 -9.24 4.09
C THR A 24 10.55 -9.21 2.70
N ARG A 25 9.45 -9.95 2.51
CA ARG A 25 8.62 -9.90 1.30
C ARG A 25 7.71 -8.68 1.22
N TYR A 26 7.66 -7.88 2.27
CA TYR A 26 6.82 -6.70 2.33
C TYR A 26 7.53 -5.50 1.74
N ASN A 27 6.89 -4.83 0.78
CA ASN A 27 7.41 -3.64 0.15
C ASN A 27 7.20 -2.40 1.04
N GLY A 28 8.11 -1.45 0.89
CA GLY A 28 8.05 -0.17 1.59
C GLY A 28 9.04 -0.05 2.74
N LEU A 29 9.83 1.01 2.70
CA LEU A 29 10.87 1.30 3.70
C LEU A 29 10.33 1.34 5.14
N TYR A 30 9.06 1.74 5.31
CA TYR A 30 8.42 1.74 6.63
C TYR A 30 8.32 0.34 7.25
N MET A 31 8.22 -0.73 6.44
CA MET A 31 8.25 -2.09 6.95
C MET A 31 9.62 -2.46 7.49
N VAL A 32 10.69 -1.99 6.89
CA VAL A 32 12.05 -2.16 7.44
C VAL A 32 12.13 -1.57 8.85
N TYR A 33 11.63 -0.35 9.05
CA TYR A 33 11.60 0.28 10.38
C TYR A 33 10.71 -0.47 11.37
N ASN A 34 9.53 -0.94 10.94
CA ASN A 34 8.63 -1.69 11.81
C ASN A 34 9.23 -3.03 12.23
N VAL A 35 9.84 -3.76 11.30
CA VAL A 35 10.53 -5.03 11.56
C VAL A 35 11.73 -4.78 12.48
N ALA A 36 12.55 -3.78 12.19
CA ALA A 36 13.69 -3.43 13.01
C ALA A 36 13.26 -3.09 14.46
N ALA A 37 12.25 -2.25 14.63
CA ALA A 37 11.73 -1.89 15.96
C ALA A 37 11.21 -3.11 16.72
N ALA A 38 10.45 -3.97 16.06
CA ALA A 38 9.92 -5.20 16.69
C ALA A 38 11.05 -6.17 17.08
N PHE A 39 12.07 -6.30 16.23
CA PHE A 39 13.18 -7.22 16.46
C PHE A 39 14.14 -6.72 17.54
N PHE A 40 14.42 -5.41 17.58
CA PHE A 40 15.18 -4.82 18.69
C PHE A 40 14.43 -5.00 20.02
N ALA A 41 13.12 -4.75 20.06
CA ALA A 41 12.34 -4.99 21.26
C ALA A 41 12.35 -6.45 21.69
N ALA A 42 12.22 -7.39 20.76
CA ALA A 42 12.29 -8.82 21.05
C ALA A 42 13.67 -9.23 21.59
N HIS A 43 14.75 -8.71 21.01
CA HIS A 43 16.11 -8.96 21.47
C HIS A 43 16.32 -8.46 22.90
N GLU A 44 15.88 -7.23 23.22
CA GLU A 44 15.95 -6.66 24.59
C GLU A 44 15.15 -7.48 25.61
N LEU A 45 14.10 -8.16 25.17
CA LEU A 45 13.32 -9.09 25.99
C LEU A 45 13.93 -10.50 26.06
N GLY A 46 15.11 -10.72 25.49
CA GLY A 46 15.84 -11.99 25.55
C GLY A 46 15.45 -13.04 24.50
N VAL A 47 14.76 -12.64 23.44
CA VAL A 47 14.50 -13.56 22.31
C VAL A 47 15.79 -13.77 21.53
N ASP A 48 16.11 -15.04 21.26
CA ASP A 48 17.26 -15.41 20.44
C ASP A 48 17.06 -14.91 19.00
N THR A 49 18.09 -14.26 18.45
CA THR A 49 18.11 -13.71 17.10
C THR A 49 17.84 -14.76 16.02
N ALA A 50 18.17 -16.03 16.29
CA ALA A 50 17.87 -17.17 15.40
C ALA A 50 16.37 -17.35 15.10
N HIS A 51 15.49 -16.83 15.96
CA HIS A 51 14.03 -16.91 15.77
C HIS A 51 13.43 -15.75 14.97
N LEU A 52 14.20 -14.67 14.72
CA LEU A 52 13.66 -13.45 14.11
C LEU A 52 13.20 -13.67 12.67
N GLN A 53 14.07 -14.21 11.80
CA GLN A 53 13.72 -14.46 10.39
C GLN A 53 12.58 -15.48 10.24
N PRO A 54 12.60 -16.67 10.89
CA PRO A 54 11.48 -17.62 10.81
C PRO A 54 10.14 -17.03 11.27
N THR A 55 10.16 -16.16 12.28
CA THR A 55 8.95 -15.46 12.76
C THR A 55 8.41 -14.50 11.70
N LEU A 56 9.29 -13.76 11.04
CA LEU A 56 8.91 -12.84 9.96
C LEU A 56 8.36 -13.60 8.74
N ASP A 57 8.96 -14.74 8.39
CA ASP A 57 8.51 -15.58 7.28
C ASP A 57 7.10 -16.14 7.50
N ALA A 58 6.78 -16.46 8.75
CA ALA A 58 5.47 -16.94 9.16
C ALA A 58 4.44 -15.81 9.38
N TYR A 59 4.88 -14.55 9.44
CA TYR A 59 3.99 -13.42 9.70
C TYR A 59 3.06 -13.16 8.53
N VAL A 60 1.78 -13.01 8.83
CA VAL A 60 0.75 -12.56 7.89
C VAL A 60 0.13 -11.28 8.48
N PRO A 61 0.17 -10.16 7.75
CA PRO A 61 -0.42 -8.91 8.24
C PRO A 61 -1.91 -9.07 8.53
N ALA A 62 -2.33 -8.61 9.72
CA ALA A 62 -3.74 -8.63 10.08
C ALA A 62 -4.55 -7.62 9.25
N GLY A 63 -5.85 -7.92 9.05
CA GLY A 63 -6.80 -7.01 8.42
C GLY A 63 -6.62 -6.84 6.92
N GLY A 64 -6.02 -7.82 6.23
CA GLY A 64 -5.89 -7.81 4.77
C GLY A 64 -4.94 -6.75 4.20
N ARG A 65 -4.16 -6.06 5.06
CA ARG A 65 -3.17 -5.07 4.61
C ARG A 65 -2.09 -5.74 3.77
N MET A 66 -1.72 -5.11 2.66
CA MET A 66 -0.78 -5.65 1.67
C MET A 66 -1.25 -7.01 1.13
N GLY A 67 -2.55 -7.25 1.17
CA GLY A 67 -3.16 -8.44 0.59
C GLY A 67 -3.15 -8.37 -0.93
N ARG A 68 -3.01 -9.54 -1.54
CA ARG A 68 -3.16 -9.71 -2.98
C ARG A 68 -4.27 -10.71 -3.25
N TRP A 69 -5.12 -10.37 -4.18
CA TRP A 69 -6.27 -11.17 -4.61
C TRP A 69 -6.23 -11.34 -6.11
N ASP A 70 -6.80 -12.43 -6.59
CA ASP A 70 -7.07 -12.61 -8.01
C ASP A 70 -8.55 -12.33 -8.28
N ILE A 71 -8.81 -11.34 -9.13
CA ILE A 71 -10.17 -10.97 -9.53
C ILE A 71 -10.23 -10.99 -11.05
N ALA A 72 -11.05 -11.88 -11.57
CA ALA A 72 -11.22 -12.05 -13.02
C ALA A 72 -9.87 -12.21 -13.76
N GLY A 73 -8.93 -12.96 -13.17
CA GLY A 73 -7.61 -13.22 -13.73
C GLY A 73 -6.62 -12.06 -13.59
N ARG A 74 -6.94 -11.05 -12.76
CA ARG A 74 -6.05 -9.91 -12.49
C ARG A 74 -5.64 -9.86 -11.02
N THR A 75 -4.35 -9.71 -10.77
CA THR A 75 -3.85 -9.50 -9.42
C THR A 75 -4.22 -8.09 -8.94
N VAL A 76 -4.96 -8.01 -7.84
CA VAL A 76 -5.29 -6.77 -7.13
C VAL A 76 -4.47 -6.71 -5.84
N GLU A 77 -3.76 -5.61 -5.62
CA GLU A 77 -3.09 -5.31 -4.36
C GLU A 77 -3.85 -4.19 -3.65
N ALA A 78 -4.46 -4.49 -2.50
CA ALA A 78 -5.25 -3.53 -1.74
C ALA A 78 -4.53 -3.09 -0.46
N ASN A 79 -4.54 -1.79 -0.21
CA ASN A 79 -3.86 -1.17 0.93
C ASN A 79 -4.74 -0.13 1.63
N LEU A 80 -4.68 -0.13 2.96
CA LEU A 80 -5.31 0.87 3.79
C LEU A 80 -4.37 2.05 4.01
N ALA A 81 -4.87 3.26 3.75
CA ALA A 81 -4.19 4.51 4.10
C ALA A 81 -5.23 5.55 4.55
N LYS A 82 -5.07 6.13 5.74
CA LYS A 82 -6.07 6.99 6.40
C LYS A 82 -5.57 8.41 6.71
N ASN A 83 -4.46 8.79 6.14
CA ASN A 83 -3.84 10.11 6.31
C ASN A 83 -2.85 10.37 5.17
N PRO A 84 -2.37 11.61 4.99
CA PRO A 84 -1.46 11.96 3.90
C PRO A 84 -0.20 11.09 3.86
N VAL A 85 0.45 10.88 5.00
CA VAL A 85 1.68 10.08 5.10
C VAL A 85 1.46 8.64 4.65
N GLY A 86 0.31 8.06 5.00
CA GLY A 86 -0.07 6.71 4.56
C GLY A 86 -0.27 6.63 3.07
N PHE A 87 -1.01 7.59 2.49
CA PHE A 87 -1.23 7.67 1.05
C PHE A 87 0.07 7.89 0.28
N ASP A 88 0.92 8.83 0.70
CA ASP A 88 2.22 9.10 0.05
C ASP A 88 3.10 7.85 -0.02
N ARG A 89 3.09 7.04 1.03
CA ARG A 89 3.82 5.77 1.06
C ARG A 89 3.28 4.77 0.04
N GLN A 90 1.95 4.68 -0.10
CA GLN A 90 1.33 3.81 -1.11
C GLN A 90 1.64 4.32 -2.52
N ILE A 91 1.51 5.62 -2.77
CA ILE A 91 1.85 6.25 -4.04
C ILE A 91 3.33 6.00 -4.39
N GLN A 92 4.24 6.17 -3.43
CA GLN A 92 5.66 5.88 -3.63
C GLN A 92 5.90 4.41 -3.95
N SER A 93 5.21 3.49 -3.28
CA SER A 93 5.31 2.04 -3.55
C SER A 93 4.82 1.71 -4.97
N ILE A 94 3.66 2.25 -5.36
CA ILE A 94 3.09 2.10 -6.71
C ILE A 94 4.07 2.62 -7.77
N LYS A 95 4.62 3.83 -7.57
CA LYS A 95 5.61 4.42 -8.48
C LYS A 95 6.85 3.55 -8.63
N THR A 96 7.40 3.09 -7.50
CA THR A 96 8.61 2.25 -7.48
C THR A 96 8.37 0.90 -8.17
N ALA A 97 7.18 0.34 -8.04
CA ALA A 97 6.80 -0.91 -8.71
C ALA A 97 6.45 -0.72 -10.21
N GLY A 98 6.45 0.52 -10.71
CA GLY A 98 6.02 0.82 -12.09
C GLY A 98 4.51 0.62 -12.29
N GLY A 99 3.72 0.69 -11.20
CA GLY A 99 2.27 0.50 -11.26
C GLY A 99 1.58 1.61 -12.05
N ARG A 100 0.67 1.20 -12.93
CA ARG A 100 -0.08 2.12 -13.78
C ARG A 100 -1.60 1.96 -13.69
N LEU A 101 -2.09 0.98 -12.95
CA LEU A 101 -3.52 0.76 -12.72
C LEU A 101 -3.83 1.05 -11.25
N CYS A 102 -4.58 2.11 -10.96
CA CYS A 102 -4.78 2.59 -9.60
C CYS A 102 -6.25 2.95 -9.35
N ALA A 103 -6.77 2.59 -8.18
CA ALA A 103 -8.03 3.10 -7.67
C ALA A 103 -7.84 3.66 -6.26
N PHE A 104 -8.44 4.83 -6.00
CA PHE A 104 -8.38 5.53 -4.73
C PHE A 104 -9.78 5.67 -4.16
N PHE A 105 -10.05 5.02 -3.03
CA PHE A 105 -11.35 5.03 -2.38
C PHE A 105 -11.34 5.91 -1.15
N LEU A 106 -12.25 6.88 -1.11
CA LEU A 106 -12.37 7.85 -0.03
C LEU A 106 -13.80 7.88 0.51
N ASN A 107 -13.93 7.64 1.82
CA ASN A 107 -15.17 7.82 2.56
C ASN A 107 -15.01 8.94 3.61
N ASP A 108 -16.15 9.45 4.09
CA ASP A 108 -16.24 10.46 5.16
C ASP A 108 -17.21 10.02 6.27
N ASN A 109 -17.28 8.72 6.54
CA ASN A 109 -18.06 8.19 7.65
C ASN A 109 -17.46 8.63 9.00
N ASP A 110 -18.21 8.51 10.09
CA ASP A 110 -17.79 8.94 11.43
C ASP A 110 -16.38 8.46 11.83
N ALA A 111 -16.05 7.21 11.47
CA ALA A 111 -14.74 6.62 11.79
C ALA A 111 -13.59 7.12 10.90
N ASP A 112 -13.87 7.75 9.76
CA ASP A 112 -12.86 8.39 8.90
C ASP A 112 -12.59 9.83 9.30
N GLY A 113 -13.55 10.45 10.01
CA GLY A 113 -13.67 11.89 10.16
C GLY A 113 -14.31 12.54 8.92
N HIS A 114 -15.10 13.57 9.13
CA HIS A 114 -15.86 14.23 8.05
C HIS A 114 -15.00 15.16 7.20
N ASP A 115 -13.85 15.58 7.72
CA ASP A 115 -12.92 16.43 6.98
C ASP A 115 -12.03 15.57 6.09
N VAL A 116 -12.22 15.68 4.78
CA VAL A 116 -11.41 15.01 3.77
C VAL A 116 -10.37 15.93 3.12
N SER A 117 -10.24 17.18 3.60
CA SER A 117 -9.31 18.16 3.01
C SER A 117 -7.84 17.70 3.06
N TRP A 118 -7.50 16.77 3.94
CA TRP A 118 -6.17 16.19 4.04
C TRP A 118 -5.70 15.50 2.74
N ILE A 119 -6.62 15.13 1.81
CA ILE A 119 -6.21 14.57 0.51
C ILE A 119 -5.39 15.56 -0.33
N TYR A 120 -5.50 16.88 -0.04
CA TYR A 120 -4.71 17.90 -0.72
C TYR A 120 -3.26 17.97 -0.26
N ASP A 121 -2.95 17.35 0.89
CA ASP A 121 -1.58 17.19 1.39
C ASP A 121 -0.89 15.91 0.84
N VAL A 122 -1.61 15.10 0.06
CA VAL A 122 -1.10 13.88 -0.58
C VAL A 122 -0.44 14.23 -1.92
N ASP A 123 0.77 13.73 -2.16
CA ASP A 123 1.56 13.99 -3.36
C ASP A 123 1.20 13.01 -4.51
N PHE A 124 -0.02 13.11 -5.04
CA PHE A 124 -0.46 12.32 -6.20
C PHE A 124 0.33 12.67 -7.47
N GLU A 125 0.92 13.84 -7.53
CA GLU A 125 1.76 14.32 -8.63
C GLU A 125 2.90 13.36 -8.95
N ARG A 126 3.35 12.58 -7.98
CA ARG A 126 4.42 11.55 -8.15
C ARG A 126 4.11 10.50 -9.19
N ILE A 127 2.85 10.16 -9.39
CA ILE A 127 2.44 9.15 -10.37
C ILE A 127 1.86 9.74 -11.65
N ALA A 128 1.66 11.05 -11.71
CA ALA A 128 1.02 11.72 -12.85
C ALA A 128 1.75 11.53 -14.18
N ASP A 129 3.08 11.39 -14.14
CA ASP A 129 3.94 11.18 -15.31
C ASP A 129 4.10 9.68 -15.68
N THR A 130 3.38 8.78 -15.01
CA THR A 130 3.45 7.35 -15.30
C THR A 130 2.84 7.05 -16.66
N THR A 131 3.62 6.51 -17.57
CA THR A 131 3.15 6.18 -18.92
C THR A 131 2.02 5.15 -18.89
N GLY A 132 0.89 5.47 -19.52
CA GLY A 132 -0.27 4.59 -19.56
C GLY A 132 -1.00 4.48 -18.22
N LEU A 133 -0.88 5.48 -17.34
CA LEU A 133 -1.63 5.54 -16.07
C LEU A 133 -3.13 5.52 -16.36
N VAL A 134 -3.82 4.58 -15.72
CA VAL A 134 -5.28 4.49 -15.64
C VAL A 134 -5.67 4.61 -14.18
N ALA A 135 -6.42 5.66 -13.84
CA ALA A 135 -6.79 5.96 -12.47
C ALA A 135 -8.31 5.99 -12.28
N PHE A 136 -8.74 5.56 -11.11
CA PHE A 136 -10.14 5.55 -10.70
C PHE A 136 -10.31 6.20 -9.32
N ALA A 137 -11.49 6.78 -9.09
CA ALA A 137 -11.92 7.32 -7.81
C ALA A 137 -13.21 6.63 -7.35
N GLY A 138 -13.26 6.19 -6.09
CA GLY A 138 -14.41 5.50 -5.51
C GLY A 138 -14.72 5.95 -4.08
N GLY A 139 -15.78 5.38 -3.50
CA GLY A 139 -16.25 5.69 -2.16
C GLY A 139 -17.27 6.82 -2.10
N THR A 140 -17.71 7.19 -0.89
CA THR A 140 -18.72 8.25 -0.67
C THR A 140 -18.24 9.62 -1.14
N ARG A 141 -16.92 9.85 -1.16
CA ARG A 141 -16.26 11.07 -1.59
C ARG A 141 -15.47 10.91 -2.90
N ALA A 142 -15.98 10.04 -3.79
CA ALA A 142 -15.34 9.79 -5.08
C ALA A 142 -15.13 11.06 -5.93
N HIS A 143 -16.07 12.00 -5.90
CA HIS A 143 -15.95 13.27 -6.63
C HIS A 143 -14.83 14.16 -6.07
N ASP A 144 -14.66 14.22 -4.75
CA ASP A 144 -13.58 15.00 -4.13
C ASP A 144 -12.22 14.39 -4.50
N MET A 145 -12.10 13.06 -4.46
CA MET A 145 -10.90 12.35 -4.90
C MET A 145 -10.62 12.58 -6.38
N GLN A 146 -11.65 12.50 -7.24
CA GLN A 146 -11.51 12.78 -8.67
C GLN A 146 -10.99 14.20 -8.93
N VAL A 147 -11.56 15.20 -8.23
CA VAL A 147 -11.11 16.59 -8.32
C VAL A 147 -9.66 16.72 -7.87
N ARG A 148 -9.29 16.09 -6.74
CA ARG A 148 -7.90 16.13 -6.26
C ARG A 148 -6.92 15.50 -7.28
N LEU A 149 -7.29 14.36 -7.85
CA LEU A 149 -6.48 13.69 -8.89
C LEU A 149 -6.33 14.58 -10.12
N LYS A 150 -7.41 15.27 -10.54
CA LYS A 150 -7.36 16.20 -11.65
C LYS A 150 -6.41 17.37 -11.39
N TYR A 151 -6.35 17.91 -10.16
CA TYR A 151 -5.37 18.93 -9.78
C TYR A 151 -3.93 18.42 -9.87
N ALA A 152 -3.72 17.12 -9.65
CA ALA A 152 -2.42 16.47 -9.84
C ALA A 152 -2.09 16.17 -11.32
N GLY A 153 -2.97 16.50 -12.26
CA GLY A 153 -2.80 16.18 -13.68
C GLY A 153 -3.21 14.76 -14.06
N ILE A 154 -4.01 14.08 -13.21
CA ILE A 154 -4.45 12.71 -13.41
C ILE A 154 -5.95 12.71 -13.74
N ASP A 155 -6.30 12.24 -14.93
CA ASP A 155 -7.70 11.98 -15.25
C ASP A 155 -8.14 10.65 -14.64
N ALA A 156 -9.21 10.69 -13.83
CA ALA A 156 -9.74 9.52 -13.14
C ALA A 156 -11.23 9.34 -13.43
N ALA A 157 -11.66 8.11 -13.72
CA ALA A 157 -13.07 7.77 -13.80
C ALA A 157 -13.63 7.42 -12.42
N ILE A 158 -14.91 7.73 -12.19
CA ILE A 158 -15.60 7.33 -10.96
C ILE A 158 -16.11 5.90 -11.11
N ILE A 159 -15.91 5.10 -10.05
CA ILE A 159 -16.32 3.70 -9.99
C ILE A 159 -17.09 3.41 -8.69
N SER A 160 -17.95 2.41 -8.72
CA SER A 160 -18.63 1.88 -7.54
C SER A 160 -17.74 0.92 -6.73
N ASP A 161 -16.95 0.10 -7.43
CA ASP A 161 -16.18 -1.00 -6.88
C ASP A 161 -14.98 -1.36 -7.77
N VAL A 162 -14.12 -2.26 -7.28
CA VAL A 162 -12.91 -2.71 -8.01
C VAL A 162 -13.26 -3.55 -9.23
N ALA A 163 -14.35 -4.33 -9.18
CA ALA A 163 -14.75 -5.17 -10.32
C ALA A 163 -15.13 -4.32 -11.53
N GLN A 164 -15.85 -3.21 -11.29
CA GLN A 164 -16.15 -2.23 -12.33
C GLN A 164 -14.86 -1.62 -12.93
N ALA A 165 -13.89 -1.28 -12.08
CA ALA A 165 -12.61 -0.74 -12.54
C ALA A 165 -11.85 -1.75 -13.41
N ILE A 166 -11.80 -3.02 -12.99
CA ILE A 166 -11.14 -4.09 -13.76
C ILE A 166 -11.81 -4.29 -15.10
N GLY A 167 -13.16 -4.28 -15.13
CA GLY A 167 -13.91 -4.40 -16.39
C GLY A 167 -13.73 -3.23 -17.34
N ALA A 168 -13.31 -2.07 -16.86
CA ALA A 168 -13.02 -0.87 -17.66
C ALA A 168 -11.58 -0.82 -18.20
N VAL A 169 -10.69 -1.69 -17.70
CA VAL A 169 -9.28 -1.73 -18.13
C VAL A 169 -9.14 -2.62 -19.35
N ALA A 170 -8.40 -2.13 -20.36
CA ALA A 170 -8.14 -2.87 -21.60
C ALA A 170 -7.35 -4.18 -21.36
N ASP A 171 -7.59 -5.17 -22.22
CA ASP A 171 -6.92 -6.49 -22.15
C ASP A 171 -5.38 -6.40 -22.25
N GLU A 172 -4.86 -5.38 -22.90
CA GLU A 172 -3.41 -5.12 -23.04
C GLU A 172 -2.70 -4.90 -21.67
N ALA A 173 -3.46 -4.58 -20.63
CA ALA A 173 -2.97 -4.43 -19.28
C ALA A 173 -3.27 -5.65 -18.38
N ALA A 174 -3.65 -6.80 -18.96
CA ALA A 174 -4.13 -7.96 -18.19
C ALA A 174 -3.13 -8.50 -17.16
N ASN A 175 -1.83 -8.36 -17.41
CA ASN A 175 -0.76 -8.82 -16.52
C ASN A 175 -0.31 -7.78 -15.48
N ASP A 176 -0.84 -6.56 -15.54
CA ASP A 176 -0.47 -5.52 -14.59
C ASP A 176 -1.19 -5.70 -13.26
N ILE A 177 -0.49 -5.43 -12.19
CA ILE A 177 -1.09 -5.38 -10.85
C ILE A 177 -2.01 -4.16 -10.78
N PHE A 178 -3.23 -4.38 -10.30
CA PHE A 178 -4.17 -3.32 -9.98
C PHE A 178 -4.02 -2.90 -8.52
N TYR A 179 -3.66 -1.65 -8.28
CA TYR A 179 -3.46 -1.10 -6.94
C TYR A 179 -4.72 -0.40 -6.45
N ALA A 180 -5.27 -0.84 -5.33
CA ALA A 180 -6.40 -0.21 -4.67
C ALA A 180 -5.98 0.37 -3.32
N VAL A 181 -6.14 1.68 -3.14
CA VAL A 181 -5.83 2.36 -1.87
C VAL A 181 -7.12 2.94 -1.32
N ALA A 182 -7.44 2.60 -0.07
CA ALA A 182 -8.68 3.00 0.56
C ALA A 182 -8.46 3.54 1.98
N ASN A 183 -9.29 4.51 2.40
CA ASN A 183 -9.28 4.93 3.78
C ASN A 183 -10.05 3.95 4.69
N TYR A 184 -10.18 4.28 5.96
CA TYR A 184 -10.52 3.32 7.01
C TYR A 184 -11.85 2.61 6.79
N THR A 185 -12.94 3.32 6.45
CA THR A 185 -14.26 2.69 6.24
C THR A 185 -14.48 2.23 4.80
N ALA A 186 -13.70 2.70 3.84
CA ALA A 186 -13.75 2.22 2.45
C ALA A 186 -13.01 0.88 2.29
N PHE A 187 -12.01 0.59 3.13
CA PHE A 187 -11.18 -0.61 3.00
C PHE A 187 -11.91 -1.93 3.29
N PRO A 188 -12.72 -2.10 4.38
CA PRO A 188 -13.39 -3.36 4.65
C PRO A 188 -14.39 -3.81 3.59
N PRO A 189 -15.24 -2.94 3.00
CA PRO A 189 -16.07 -3.32 1.86
C PRO A 189 -15.22 -3.79 0.67
N LEU A 190 -14.20 -3.03 0.31
CA LEU A 190 -13.28 -3.33 -0.78
C LEU A 190 -12.69 -4.74 -0.63
N VAL A 191 -12.19 -5.12 0.56
CA VAL A 191 -11.61 -6.44 0.82
C VAL A 191 -12.66 -7.56 0.85
N LYS A 192 -13.94 -7.26 1.14
CA LYS A 192 -15.02 -8.25 1.08
C LYS A 192 -15.49 -8.56 -0.33
N GLU A 193 -15.29 -7.63 -1.25
CA GLU A 193 -15.59 -7.79 -2.67
C GLU A 193 -14.45 -8.54 -3.41
N LEU A 194 -13.28 -8.63 -2.79
CA LEU A 194 -12.10 -9.32 -3.27
C LEU A 194 -12.07 -10.79 -2.81
#